data_95704de53af66afce5e51deb18a1203a
#
_entry.id   95704de53af66afce5e51deb18a1203a
#
_cell.length_a   1.000
_cell.length_b   1.000
_cell.length_c   1.000
_cell.angle_alpha   90.00
_cell.angle_beta   90.00
_cell.angle_gamma   90.00
#
_symmetry.space_group_name_H-M   'P 1'
#
loop_
_entity.id
_entity.type
_entity.pdbx_description
1 polymer ?
#
loop_
_entity_poly.entity_id
_entity_poly.type
_entity_poly.pdbx_seq_one_letter_code
_entity_poly.pdbx_strand_id
1 'polypeptide(L)'
;MSFEGYSPAALDFLWGIRFNNERGWFLAHKEDYQSHVLAPTRALGEQVYDAMHEKYPHEPFLLKMSRIYRDARRLHGQGPYKDHLWFCIRAGGEDWTGRPTFYFEVAPDYYSYGMGFWAPKAALMEAYRRRIDLHPQELEKLVRKFNRQAQFVLTGQEYKRKKGETSPLLEPWYNRKSLSFQHELPPDERLFSPELAQDIITGFDGLMPLYKYFDALCAAEAAGEK
;
A
#
# COMPACT_ATOMS: atom_id res chain seq x y z
N MET A 1 11.08 17.10 -8.79
CA MET A 1 12.14 16.39 -9.56
C MET A 1 11.49 15.17 -10.19
N SER A 2 11.84 14.85 -11.43
CA SER A 2 11.37 13.63 -12.09
C SER A 2 12.03 12.40 -11.43
N PHE A 3 11.30 11.30 -11.35
CA PHE A 3 11.86 10.01 -10.92
C PHE A 3 12.56 9.36 -12.13
N GLU A 4 13.83 9.01 -11.95
CA GLU A 4 14.68 8.45 -13.02
C GLU A 4 14.98 6.95 -12.84
N GLY A 5 14.32 6.30 -11.88
CA GLY A 5 14.61 4.92 -11.46
C GLY A 5 15.46 4.87 -10.20
N TYR A 6 15.46 3.72 -9.54
CA TYR A 6 16.44 3.43 -8.50
C TYR A 6 17.78 3.05 -9.14
N SER A 7 18.86 3.13 -8.36
CA SER A 7 20.16 2.60 -8.78
C SER A 7 20.45 1.28 -8.05
N PRO A 8 21.34 0.42 -8.55
CA PRO A 8 21.81 -0.75 -7.80
C PRO A 8 22.33 -0.41 -6.40
N ALA A 9 22.96 0.76 -6.22
CA ALA A 9 23.43 1.25 -4.91
C ALA A 9 22.29 1.41 -3.88
N ALA A 10 21.03 1.58 -4.32
CA ALA A 10 19.88 1.57 -3.40
C ALA A 10 19.70 0.20 -2.75
N LEU A 11 19.78 -0.86 -3.53
CA LEU A 11 19.67 -2.23 -3.02
C LEU A 11 20.88 -2.60 -2.18
N ASP A 12 22.10 -2.20 -2.59
CA ASP A 12 23.31 -2.41 -1.81
C ASP A 12 23.20 -1.77 -0.41
N PHE A 13 22.68 -0.53 -0.34
CA PHE A 13 22.43 0.10 0.95
C PHE A 13 21.38 -0.67 1.76
N LEU A 14 20.25 -1.07 1.16
CA LEU A 14 19.17 -1.76 1.86
C LEU A 14 19.62 -3.15 2.36
N TRP A 15 20.43 -3.88 1.60
CA TRP A 15 21.09 -5.09 2.06
C TRP A 15 22.09 -4.79 3.18
N GLY A 16 22.90 -3.76 3.01
CA GLY A 16 23.90 -3.34 4.00
C GLY A 16 23.27 -3.06 5.37
N ILE A 17 22.18 -2.27 5.42
CA ILE A 17 21.48 -1.96 6.67
C ILE A 17 20.72 -3.16 7.26
N ARG A 18 20.27 -4.11 6.44
CA ARG A 18 19.68 -5.37 6.91
C ARG A 18 20.65 -6.20 7.72
N PHE A 19 21.91 -6.28 7.28
CA PHE A 19 22.95 -7.08 7.95
C PHE A 19 23.73 -6.30 9.03
N ASN A 20 23.80 -4.97 8.93
CA ASN A 20 24.56 -4.11 9.83
C ASN A 20 23.66 -3.07 10.48
N ASN A 21 22.59 -3.52 11.17
CA ASN A 21 21.55 -2.64 11.70
C ASN A 21 22.00 -1.90 12.97
N GLU A 22 23.06 -1.09 12.84
CA GLU A 22 23.71 -0.36 13.91
C GLU A 22 23.85 1.13 13.57
N ARG A 23 23.86 1.97 14.61
CA ARG A 23 23.99 3.42 14.45
C ARG A 23 25.31 3.81 13.78
N GLY A 24 26.40 3.14 14.12
CA GLY A 24 27.73 3.44 13.55
C GLY A 24 27.74 3.20 12.03
N TRP A 25 27.24 2.04 11.61
CA TRP A 25 27.14 1.70 10.18
C TRP A 25 26.23 2.69 9.42
N PHE A 26 25.04 2.99 9.94
CA PHE A 26 24.14 3.94 9.31
C PHE A 26 24.75 5.32 9.15
N LEU A 27 25.46 5.81 10.16
CA LEU A 27 26.09 7.14 10.08
C LEU A 27 27.19 7.20 9.03
N ALA A 28 27.94 6.10 8.85
CA ALA A 28 28.97 6.00 7.82
C ALA A 28 28.40 5.94 6.39
N HIS A 29 27.17 5.43 6.22
CA HIS A 29 26.47 5.28 4.93
C HIS A 29 25.25 6.20 4.78
N LYS A 30 25.17 7.26 5.58
CA LYS A 30 24.03 8.16 5.59
C LYS A 30 23.83 8.89 4.25
N GLU A 31 24.91 9.21 3.58
CA GLU A 31 24.89 9.86 2.27
C GLU A 31 24.33 8.91 1.19
N ASP A 32 24.73 7.64 1.22
CA ASP A 32 24.18 6.60 0.33
C ASP A 32 22.67 6.45 0.53
N TYR A 33 22.21 6.42 1.80
CA TYR A 33 20.78 6.44 2.10
C TYR A 33 20.07 7.63 1.50
N GLN A 34 20.62 8.82 1.68
CA GLN A 34 19.97 10.05 1.22
C GLN A 34 19.89 10.12 -0.31
N SER A 35 20.97 9.77 -0.98
CA SER A 35 21.09 9.90 -2.44
C SER A 35 20.44 8.75 -3.20
N HIS A 36 20.61 7.52 -2.73
CA HIS A 36 20.21 6.33 -3.50
C HIS A 36 18.86 5.74 -3.06
N VAL A 37 18.42 5.98 -1.81
CA VAL A 37 17.14 5.42 -1.32
C VAL A 37 16.12 6.52 -1.09
N LEU A 38 16.42 7.52 -0.25
CA LEU A 38 15.43 8.53 0.15
C LEU A 38 15.04 9.46 -1.00
N ALA A 39 16.01 9.98 -1.73
CA ALA A 39 15.75 10.93 -2.82
C ALA A 39 14.92 10.32 -3.96
N PRO A 40 15.26 9.14 -4.52
CA PRO A 40 14.44 8.52 -5.55
C PRO A 40 13.05 8.10 -5.02
N THR A 41 12.94 7.57 -3.79
CA THR A 41 11.62 7.23 -3.21
C THR A 41 10.74 8.47 -3.08
N ARG A 42 11.33 9.62 -2.71
CA ARG A 42 10.61 10.89 -2.63
C ARG A 42 10.16 11.36 -4.01
N ALA A 43 11.05 11.38 -4.99
CA ALA A 43 10.74 11.78 -6.35
C ALA A 43 9.61 10.91 -6.94
N LEU A 44 9.67 9.58 -6.74
CA LEU A 44 8.61 8.67 -7.16
C LEU A 44 7.28 8.98 -6.46
N GLY A 45 7.31 9.14 -5.14
CA GLY A 45 6.11 9.44 -4.35
C GLY A 45 5.46 10.76 -4.74
N GLU A 46 6.23 11.82 -4.94
CA GLU A 46 5.75 13.13 -5.40
C GLU A 46 5.14 13.03 -6.81
N GLN A 47 5.81 12.38 -7.76
CA GLN A 47 5.32 12.21 -9.13
C GLN A 47 4.01 11.42 -9.18
N VAL A 48 3.91 10.32 -8.43
CA VAL A 48 2.69 9.51 -8.35
C VAL A 48 1.57 10.30 -7.67
N TYR A 49 1.87 11.02 -6.59
CA TYR A 49 0.90 11.85 -5.89
C TYR A 49 0.34 12.96 -6.78
N ASP A 50 1.20 13.69 -7.47
CA ASP A 50 0.79 14.80 -8.34
C ASP A 50 -0.13 14.31 -9.46
N ALA A 51 0.19 13.20 -10.11
CA ALA A 51 -0.65 12.59 -11.14
C ALA A 51 -2.01 12.12 -10.58
N MET A 52 -2.02 11.51 -9.40
CA MET A 52 -3.27 11.09 -8.74
C MET A 52 -4.10 12.29 -8.29
N HIS A 53 -3.47 13.34 -7.79
CA HIS A 53 -4.17 14.55 -7.35
C HIS A 53 -4.75 15.33 -8.55
N GLU A 54 -4.02 15.44 -9.65
CA GLU A 54 -4.51 16.05 -10.90
C GLU A 54 -5.73 15.30 -11.45
N LYS A 55 -5.68 13.99 -11.47
CA LYS A 55 -6.76 13.15 -11.99
C LYS A 55 -7.98 13.08 -11.05
N TYR A 56 -7.76 13.17 -9.75
CA TYR A 56 -8.78 13.05 -8.71
C TYR A 56 -8.75 14.23 -7.73
N PRO A 57 -8.99 15.48 -8.20
CA PRO A 57 -8.80 16.69 -7.40
C PRO A 57 -9.77 16.81 -6.22
N HIS A 58 -10.85 16.06 -6.22
CA HIS A 58 -11.83 16.05 -5.13
C HIS A 58 -11.52 15.01 -4.04
N GLU A 59 -10.56 14.11 -4.27
CA GLU A 59 -10.14 13.16 -3.25
C GLU A 59 -9.14 13.86 -2.29
N PRO A 60 -9.35 13.79 -0.98
CA PRO A 60 -8.51 14.49 0.00
C PRO A 60 -7.17 13.74 0.23
N PHE A 61 -6.47 13.46 -0.85
CA PHE A 61 -5.21 12.71 -0.81
C PHE A 61 -4.08 13.49 -0.15
N LEU A 62 -3.32 12.80 0.67
CA LEU A 62 -2.08 13.25 1.28
C LEU A 62 -0.98 12.23 1.02
N LEU A 63 0.17 12.71 0.59
CA LEU A 63 1.39 11.89 0.49
C LEU A 63 2.05 11.79 1.86
N LYS A 64 2.38 10.57 2.28
CA LYS A 64 3.14 10.29 3.50
C LYS A 64 4.32 9.39 3.19
N MET A 65 5.52 9.85 3.56
CA MET A 65 6.77 9.09 3.47
C MET A 65 7.09 8.41 4.79
N SER A 66 7.55 7.16 4.74
CA SER A 66 8.08 6.49 5.93
C SER A 66 9.44 7.09 6.32
N ARG A 67 9.77 6.98 7.60
CA ARG A 67 11.14 7.21 8.09
C ARG A 67 11.88 5.89 8.12
N ILE A 68 13.19 5.91 7.90
CA ILE A 68 14.02 4.71 8.02
C ILE A 68 14.12 4.20 9.47
N TYR A 69 13.99 5.11 10.44
CA TYR A 69 14.01 4.75 11.86
C TYR A 69 12.80 3.92 12.26
N ARG A 70 13.02 2.82 12.99
CA ARG A 70 11.95 2.09 13.67
C ARG A 70 11.47 2.89 14.89
N ASP A 71 10.21 2.68 15.26
CA ASP A 71 9.70 3.19 16.53
C ASP A 71 10.39 2.44 17.69
N ALA A 72 11.11 3.18 18.54
CA ALA A 72 11.85 2.61 19.67
C ALA A 72 10.97 1.76 20.62
N ARG A 73 9.66 2.06 20.67
CA ARG A 73 8.69 1.29 21.47
C ARG A 73 8.35 -0.08 20.86
N ARG A 74 8.72 -0.33 19.61
CA ARG A 74 8.34 -1.51 18.80
C ARG A 74 9.55 -2.27 18.25
N LEU A 75 10.72 -2.13 18.87
CA LEU A 75 11.94 -2.77 18.35
C LEU A 75 11.89 -4.30 18.46
N HIS A 76 11.32 -4.84 19.53
CA HIS A 76 11.16 -6.30 19.76
C HIS A 76 12.42 -7.11 19.41
N GLY A 77 13.61 -6.59 19.77
CA GLY A 77 14.92 -7.22 19.44
C GLY A 77 15.44 -6.94 18.04
N GLN A 78 14.72 -6.18 17.23
CA GLN A 78 15.20 -5.73 15.91
C GLN A 78 16.05 -4.47 16.06
N GLY A 79 16.98 -4.26 15.13
CA GLY A 79 17.82 -3.04 15.10
C GLY A 79 17.01 -1.75 14.87
N PRO A 80 17.61 -0.57 15.09
CA PRO A 80 16.93 0.72 15.09
C PRO A 80 16.45 1.19 13.72
N TYR A 81 16.85 0.54 12.64
CA TYR A 81 16.51 0.94 11.28
C TYR A 81 15.65 -0.10 10.58
N LYS A 82 14.81 0.35 9.65
CA LYS A 82 14.14 -0.50 8.68
C LYS A 82 15.12 -0.80 7.55
N ASP A 83 14.97 -1.93 6.92
CA ASP A 83 15.65 -2.34 5.70
C ASP A 83 14.78 -2.12 4.45
N HIS A 84 13.74 -1.33 4.57
CA HIS A 84 12.81 -0.96 3.52
C HIS A 84 12.35 0.49 3.69
N LEU A 85 11.92 1.11 2.60
CA LEU A 85 11.31 2.43 2.61
C LEU A 85 10.00 2.38 1.84
N TRP A 86 8.99 3.12 2.31
CA TRP A 86 7.69 3.19 1.66
C TRP A 86 7.12 4.61 1.66
N PHE A 87 6.24 4.86 0.72
CA PHE A 87 5.31 5.95 0.80
C PHE A 87 3.87 5.45 0.68
N CYS A 88 2.92 6.27 1.13
CA CYS A 88 1.51 6.02 0.89
C CYS A 88 0.76 7.29 0.52
N ILE A 89 -0.29 7.10 -0.29
CA ILE A 89 -1.26 8.13 -0.66
C ILE A 89 -2.59 7.72 -0.04
N ARG A 90 -3.10 8.55 0.85
CA ARG A 90 -4.23 8.25 1.69
C ARG A 90 -5.10 9.47 1.98
N ALA A 91 -6.36 9.27 2.36
CA ALA A 91 -7.17 10.34 2.92
C ALA A 91 -6.55 10.88 4.22
N GLY A 92 -6.75 12.15 4.50
CA GLY A 92 -6.38 12.78 5.77
C GLY A 92 -7.15 12.20 6.96
N GLY A 93 -6.74 12.56 8.18
CA GLY A 93 -7.39 12.16 9.43
C GLY A 93 -6.53 11.25 10.31
N GLU A 94 -6.94 11.12 11.58
CA GLU A 94 -6.20 10.33 12.58
C GLU A 94 -6.33 8.83 12.39
N ASP A 95 -7.50 8.36 11.94
CA ASP A 95 -7.83 6.93 11.79
C ASP A 95 -7.52 6.38 10.39
N TRP A 96 -6.40 6.82 9.82
CA TRP A 96 -6.00 6.45 8.46
C TRP A 96 -5.69 4.97 8.29
N THR A 97 -5.29 4.28 9.36
CA THR A 97 -4.96 2.84 9.32
C THR A 97 -6.16 1.95 9.04
N GLY A 98 -7.35 2.43 9.38
CA GLY A 98 -8.64 1.80 9.11
C GLY A 98 -9.26 2.18 7.76
N ARG A 99 -8.61 2.99 6.94
CA ARG A 99 -9.09 3.43 5.63
C ARG A 99 -8.27 2.83 4.49
N PRO A 100 -8.84 2.70 3.28
CA PRO A 100 -8.09 2.25 2.12
C PRO A 100 -6.96 3.24 1.82
N THR A 101 -5.78 2.71 1.50
CA THR A 101 -4.56 3.49 1.32
C THR A 101 -3.77 2.90 0.16
N PHE A 102 -3.38 3.72 -0.80
CA PHE A 102 -2.41 3.35 -1.82
C PHE A 102 -1.01 3.37 -1.23
N TYR A 103 -0.15 2.45 -1.64
CA TYR A 103 1.22 2.37 -1.14
C TYR A 103 2.20 1.91 -2.21
N PHE A 104 3.44 2.28 -2.01
CA PHE A 104 4.62 1.71 -2.65
C PHE A 104 5.65 1.41 -1.56
N GLU A 105 6.35 0.29 -1.68
CA GLU A 105 7.44 -0.11 -0.80
C GLU A 105 8.58 -0.68 -1.62
N VAL A 106 9.82 -0.34 -1.25
CA VAL A 106 11.04 -0.94 -1.77
C VAL A 106 11.84 -1.54 -0.63
N ALA A 107 12.25 -2.78 -0.81
CA ALA A 107 13.08 -3.58 0.08
C ALA A 107 14.24 -4.18 -0.72
N PRO A 108 15.27 -4.76 -0.08
CA PRO A 108 16.43 -5.28 -0.82
C PRO A 108 16.09 -6.46 -1.74
N ASP A 109 15.03 -7.21 -1.44
CA ASP A 109 14.64 -8.45 -2.11
C ASP A 109 13.32 -8.36 -2.87
N TYR A 110 12.58 -7.26 -2.72
CA TYR A 110 11.33 -7.01 -3.47
C TYR A 110 11.02 -5.52 -3.57
N TYR A 111 10.13 -5.18 -4.47
CA TYR A 111 9.35 -3.96 -4.41
C TYR A 111 7.87 -4.31 -4.59
N SER A 112 7.01 -3.51 -3.96
CA SER A 112 5.58 -3.78 -3.95
C SER A 112 4.80 -2.48 -4.00
N TYR A 113 3.66 -2.51 -4.69
CA TYR A 113 2.70 -1.42 -4.68
C TYR A 113 1.27 -1.92 -4.81
N GLY A 114 0.35 -1.09 -4.41
CA GLY A 114 -1.05 -1.49 -4.42
C GLY A 114 -1.94 -0.61 -3.56
N MET A 115 -3.05 -1.18 -3.11
CA MET A 115 -4.02 -0.52 -2.24
C MET A 115 -4.57 -1.51 -1.23
N GLY A 116 -4.78 -1.05 0.01
CA GLY A 116 -5.37 -1.91 1.02
C GLY A 116 -5.60 -1.23 2.35
N PHE A 117 -6.02 -2.02 3.31
CA PHE A 117 -6.19 -1.59 4.69
C PHE A 117 -5.02 -2.07 5.54
N TRP A 118 -4.41 -1.17 6.27
CA TRP A 118 -3.35 -1.53 7.21
C TRP A 118 -3.89 -2.28 8.43
N ALA A 119 -4.91 -1.72 9.10
CA ALA A 119 -5.52 -2.29 10.29
C ALA A 119 -7.01 -1.93 10.39
N PRO A 120 -7.88 -2.54 9.56
CA PRO A 120 -9.30 -2.26 9.58
C PRO A 120 -9.91 -2.74 10.91
N LYS A 121 -10.79 -1.93 11.49
CA LYS A 121 -11.54 -2.30 12.69
C LYS A 121 -12.51 -3.45 12.40
N ALA A 122 -12.78 -4.27 13.40
CA ALA A 122 -13.74 -5.39 13.27
C ALA A 122 -15.13 -4.90 12.84
N ALA A 123 -15.59 -3.76 13.38
CA ALA A 123 -16.87 -3.15 13.01
C ALA A 123 -16.94 -2.81 11.51
N LEU A 124 -15.87 -2.24 10.94
CA LEU A 124 -15.79 -1.96 9.50
C LEU A 124 -15.91 -3.26 8.67
N MET A 125 -15.23 -4.33 9.09
CA MET A 125 -15.30 -5.62 8.38
C MET A 125 -16.67 -6.30 8.55
N GLU A 126 -17.42 -6.00 9.60
CA GLU A 126 -18.81 -6.41 9.76
C GLU A 126 -19.73 -5.60 8.86
N ALA A 127 -19.57 -4.28 8.80
CA ALA A 127 -20.30 -3.41 7.89
C ALA A 127 -20.03 -3.79 6.42
N TYR A 128 -18.80 -4.14 6.08
CA TYR A 128 -18.42 -4.66 4.77
C TYR A 128 -19.25 -5.92 4.39
N ARG A 129 -19.30 -6.92 5.27
CA ARG A 129 -20.08 -8.13 5.02
C ARG A 129 -21.57 -7.85 4.91
N ARG A 130 -22.13 -7.02 5.82
CA ARG A 130 -23.55 -6.60 5.72
C ARG A 130 -23.87 -5.96 4.38
N ARG A 131 -22.97 -5.09 3.88
CA ARG A 131 -23.17 -4.45 2.56
C ARG A 131 -23.14 -5.48 1.43
N ILE A 132 -22.29 -6.50 1.51
CA ILE A 132 -22.28 -7.61 0.54
C ILE A 132 -23.60 -8.39 0.63
N ASP A 133 -24.09 -8.71 1.83
CA ASP A 133 -25.30 -9.47 2.03
C ASP A 133 -26.55 -8.74 1.49
N LEU A 134 -26.59 -7.42 1.63
CA LEU A 134 -27.68 -6.58 1.17
C LEU A 134 -27.58 -6.20 -0.31
N HIS A 135 -26.38 -5.93 -0.80
CA HIS A 135 -26.12 -5.39 -2.13
C HIS A 135 -24.94 -6.10 -2.84
N PRO A 136 -24.97 -7.43 -3.00
CA PRO A 136 -23.83 -8.20 -3.54
C PRO A 136 -23.39 -7.73 -4.93
N GLN A 137 -24.32 -7.26 -5.76
CA GLN A 137 -24.07 -6.84 -7.14
C GLN A 137 -23.10 -5.66 -7.24
N GLU A 138 -23.03 -4.80 -6.23
CA GLU A 138 -22.09 -3.69 -6.21
C GLU A 138 -20.63 -4.18 -6.21
N LEU A 139 -20.32 -5.10 -5.29
CA LEU A 139 -18.99 -5.67 -5.20
C LEU A 139 -18.71 -6.66 -6.33
N GLU A 140 -19.70 -7.47 -6.74
CA GLU A 140 -19.54 -8.42 -7.86
C GLU A 140 -19.06 -7.73 -9.14
N LYS A 141 -19.61 -6.56 -9.46
CA LYS A 141 -19.20 -5.76 -10.62
C LYS A 141 -17.71 -5.40 -10.55
N LEU A 142 -17.24 -4.98 -9.36
CA LEU A 142 -15.86 -4.61 -9.13
C LEU A 142 -14.94 -5.84 -9.17
N VAL A 143 -15.34 -6.94 -8.56
CA VAL A 143 -14.60 -8.21 -8.55
C VAL A 143 -14.47 -8.77 -9.97
N ARG A 144 -15.54 -8.75 -10.78
CA ARG A 144 -15.46 -9.16 -12.20
C ARG A 144 -14.48 -8.30 -12.99
N LYS A 145 -14.44 -6.99 -12.73
CA LYS A 145 -13.44 -6.10 -13.34
C LYS A 145 -12.03 -6.41 -12.84
N PHE A 146 -11.86 -6.57 -11.54
CA PHE A 146 -10.58 -6.92 -10.92
C PHE A 146 -10.02 -8.24 -11.44
N ASN A 147 -10.83 -9.27 -11.60
CA ASN A 147 -10.40 -10.58 -12.08
C ASN A 147 -10.00 -10.61 -13.57
N ARG A 148 -10.18 -9.51 -14.32
CA ARG A 148 -9.74 -9.41 -15.73
C ARG A 148 -8.30 -8.88 -15.86
N GLN A 149 -7.73 -8.37 -14.79
CA GLN A 149 -6.35 -7.91 -14.75
C GLN A 149 -5.46 -8.96 -14.07
N ALA A 150 -4.16 -9.01 -14.41
CA ALA A 150 -3.18 -9.92 -13.83
C ALA A 150 -2.14 -9.22 -12.94
N GLN A 151 -2.20 -7.87 -12.85
CA GLN A 151 -1.20 -7.08 -12.13
C GLN A 151 -1.33 -7.23 -10.62
N PHE A 152 -2.55 -7.12 -10.08
CA PHE A 152 -2.78 -7.16 -8.64
C PHE A 152 -3.40 -8.48 -8.20
N VAL A 153 -2.96 -8.95 -7.05
CA VAL A 153 -3.51 -10.13 -6.37
C VAL A 153 -4.25 -9.68 -5.11
N LEU A 154 -5.41 -10.26 -4.86
CA LEU A 154 -6.12 -10.09 -3.60
C LEU A 154 -5.37 -10.81 -2.48
N THR A 155 -4.90 -10.06 -1.49
CA THR A 155 -4.21 -10.54 -0.31
C THR A 155 -4.90 -10.05 0.97
N GLY A 156 -4.28 -10.24 2.11
CA GLY A 156 -4.79 -9.87 3.43
C GLY A 156 -5.11 -11.09 4.28
N GLN A 157 -5.36 -10.85 5.55
CA GLN A 157 -5.59 -11.93 6.50
C GLN A 157 -6.99 -12.52 6.34
N GLU A 158 -7.08 -13.83 6.40
CA GLU A 158 -8.36 -14.57 6.43
C GLU A 158 -8.78 -14.92 7.85
N TYR A 159 -10.08 -15.10 8.05
CA TYR A 159 -10.59 -15.67 9.29
C TYR A 159 -10.31 -17.18 9.33
N LYS A 160 -9.87 -17.68 10.49
CA LYS A 160 -9.72 -19.14 10.70
C LYS A 160 -11.06 -19.90 10.56
N ARG A 161 -12.17 -19.23 10.88
CA ARG A 161 -13.54 -19.77 10.68
C ARG A 161 -14.28 -18.79 9.79
N LYS A 162 -14.97 -19.32 8.78
CA LYS A 162 -15.83 -18.53 7.91
C LYS A 162 -16.85 -17.72 8.72
N LYS A 163 -17.11 -16.51 8.29
CA LYS A 163 -18.06 -15.58 8.92
C LYS A 163 -19.45 -15.66 8.29
N GLY A 164 -19.56 -16.27 7.14
CA GLY A 164 -20.78 -16.47 6.41
C GLY A 164 -20.53 -17.11 5.06
N GLU A 165 -21.63 -17.33 4.34
CA GLU A 165 -21.63 -17.87 2.97
C GLU A 165 -22.07 -16.76 2.00
N THR A 166 -21.52 -16.80 0.80
CA THR A 166 -21.85 -15.86 -0.29
C THR A 166 -21.64 -16.54 -1.63
N SER A 167 -21.81 -15.82 -2.74
CA SER A 167 -21.56 -16.38 -4.06
C SER A 167 -20.12 -16.83 -4.21
N PRO A 168 -19.82 -17.88 -5.03
CA PRO A 168 -18.45 -18.33 -5.28
C PRO A 168 -17.51 -17.22 -5.78
N LEU A 169 -18.05 -16.20 -6.44
CA LEU A 169 -17.30 -15.05 -6.90
C LEU A 169 -16.80 -14.18 -5.75
N LEU A 170 -17.63 -13.99 -4.72
CA LEU A 170 -17.35 -13.11 -3.58
C LEU A 170 -16.71 -13.87 -2.40
N GLU A 171 -16.73 -15.18 -2.39
CA GLU A 171 -16.22 -16.00 -1.29
C GLU A 171 -14.77 -15.65 -0.91
N PRO A 172 -13.80 -15.49 -1.85
CA PRO A 172 -12.44 -15.06 -1.52
C PRO A 172 -12.32 -13.68 -0.89
N TRP A 173 -13.33 -12.83 -1.04
CA TRP A 173 -13.39 -11.47 -0.55
C TRP A 173 -14.10 -11.36 0.80
N TYR A 174 -15.14 -12.13 1.00
CA TYR A 174 -16.05 -12.05 2.15
C TYR A 174 -15.40 -12.45 3.47
N ASN A 175 -14.62 -13.54 3.47
CA ASN A 175 -14.11 -14.17 4.67
C ASN A 175 -12.71 -13.66 5.10
N ARG A 176 -12.42 -12.36 4.86
CA ARG A 176 -11.15 -11.73 5.22
C ARG A 176 -11.27 -10.79 6.41
N LYS A 177 -10.20 -10.72 7.21
CA LYS A 177 -10.01 -9.73 8.29
C LYS A 177 -9.51 -8.40 7.78
N SER A 178 -8.75 -8.44 6.68
CA SER A 178 -8.24 -7.28 5.96
C SER A 178 -8.18 -7.60 4.47
N LEU A 179 -8.19 -6.56 3.66
CA LEU A 179 -8.12 -6.65 2.21
C LEU A 179 -6.94 -5.82 1.73
N SER A 180 -6.13 -6.39 0.86
CA SER A 180 -5.08 -5.70 0.15
C SER A 180 -5.02 -6.20 -1.29
N PHE A 181 -4.70 -5.32 -2.21
CA PHE A 181 -4.53 -5.57 -3.64
C PHE A 181 -3.09 -5.26 -3.96
N GLN A 182 -2.27 -6.27 -4.07
CA GLN A 182 -0.83 -6.19 -4.08
C GLN A 182 -0.25 -6.62 -5.41
N HIS A 183 0.68 -5.83 -5.91
CA HIS A 183 1.63 -6.22 -6.93
C HIS A 183 3.02 -6.24 -6.31
N GLU A 184 3.66 -7.40 -6.28
CA GLU A 184 4.98 -7.59 -5.68
C GLU A 184 5.88 -8.31 -6.66
N LEU A 185 7.07 -7.79 -6.85
CA LEU A 185 8.08 -8.31 -7.77
C LEU A 185 9.45 -8.32 -7.10
N PRO A 186 10.32 -9.27 -7.45
CA PRO A 186 11.74 -9.12 -7.16
C PRO A 186 12.30 -7.91 -7.90
N PRO A 187 13.44 -7.34 -7.44
CA PRO A 187 14.10 -6.28 -8.19
C PRO A 187 14.41 -6.72 -9.64
N ASP A 188 13.92 -5.95 -10.58
CA ASP A 188 14.07 -6.17 -12.01
C ASP A 188 14.41 -4.84 -12.74
N GLU A 189 14.51 -4.87 -14.06
CA GLU A 189 14.81 -3.71 -14.88
C GLU A 189 13.81 -2.57 -14.67
N ARG A 190 12.56 -2.89 -14.32
CA ARG A 190 11.52 -1.89 -14.09
C ARG A 190 11.77 -1.05 -12.85
N LEU A 191 12.33 -1.63 -11.79
CA LEU A 191 12.72 -0.89 -10.58
C LEU A 191 13.76 0.19 -10.88
N PHE A 192 14.65 -0.07 -11.83
CA PHE A 192 15.74 0.83 -12.21
C PHE A 192 15.36 1.80 -13.34
N SER A 193 14.09 1.85 -13.71
CA SER A 193 13.58 2.60 -14.86
C SER A 193 12.59 3.70 -14.43
N PRO A 194 12.56 4.86 -15.11
CA PRO A 194 11.56 5.91 -14.88
C PRO A 194 10.13 5.45 -15.15
N GLU A 195 9.94 4.41 -15.98
CA GLU A 195 8.61 3.89 -16.32
C GLU A 195 7.88 3.26 -15.11
N LEU A 196 8.60 2.93 -14.03
CA LEU A 196 7.97 2.45 -12.79
C LEU A 196 6.92 3.44 -12.26
N ALA A 197 7.18 4.74 -12.37
CA ALA A 197 6.22 5.75 -11.95
C ALA A 197 4.90 5.64 -12.72
N GLN A 198 4.97 5.45 -14.04
CA GLN A 198 3.79 5.29 -14.89
C GLN A 198 3.04 3.99 -14.61
N ASP A 199 3.74 2.90 -14.31
CA ASP A 199 3.12 1.62 -13.94
C ASP A 199 2.34 1.75 -12.64
N ILE A 200 2.89 2.43 -11.64
CA ILE A 200 2.22 2.68 -10.35
C ILE A 200 0.99 3.58 -10.55
N ILE A 201 1.12 4.68 -11.29
CA ILE A 201 0.00 5.61 -11.59
C ILE A 201 -1.14 4.85 -12.28
N THR A 202 -0.81 4.06 -13.31
CA THR A 202 -1.80 3.26 -14.05
C THR A 202 -2.44 2.21 -13.15
N GLY A 203 -1.65 1.55 -12.30
CA GLY A 203 -2.12 0.58 -11.33
C GLY A 203 -3.08 1.19 -10.29
N PHE A 204 -2.71 2.34 -9.72
CA PHE A 204 -3.56 3.04 -8.75
C PHE A 204 -4.86 3.53 -9.38
N ASP A 205 -4.80 4.06 -10.60
CA ASP A 205 -5.98 4.41 -11.38
C ASP A 205 -6.92 3.21 -11.59
N GLY A 206 -6.36 2.06 -11.93
CA GLY A 206 -7.12 0.81 -12.07
C GLY A 206 -7.81 0.36 -10.79
N LEU A 207 -7.22 0.64 -9.62
CA LEU A 207 -7.75 0.32 -8.29
C LEU A 207 -8.72 1.38 -7.74
N MET A 208 -8.83 2.57 -8.33
CA MET A 208 -9.72 3.65 -7.86
C MET A 208 -11.18 3.23 -7.68
N PRO A 209 -11.80 2.39 -8.52
CA PRO A 209 -13.17 1.95 -8.27
C PRO A 209 -13.32 1.16 -6.97
N LEU A 210 -12.33 0.34 -6.61
CA LEU A 210 -12.28 -0.38 -5.33
C LEU A 210 -12.01 0.58 -4.17
N TYR A 211 -11.07 1.52 -4.34
CA TYR A 211 -10.82 2.57 -3.36
C TYR A 211 -12.11 3.30 -2.99
N LYS A 212 -12.84 3.81 -3.98
CA LYS A 212 -14.11 4.54 -3.77
C LYS A 212 -15.17 3.70 -3.07
N TYR A 213 -15.29 2.43 -3.42
CA TYR A 213 -16.23 1.51 -2.75
C TYR A 213 -15.89 1.37 -1.26
N PHE A 214 -14.62 1.17 -0.92
CA PHE A 214 -14.19 1.00 0.46
C PHE A 214 -14.18 2.32 1.24
N ASP A 215 -13.84 3.43 0.61
CA ASP A 215 -13.87 4.74 1.26
C ASP A 215 -15.30 5.16 1.61
N ALA A 216 -16.25 4.93 0.71
CA ALA A 216 -17.68 5.14 0.99
C ALA A 216 -18.18 4.26 2.13
N LEU A 217 -17.72 3.00 2.23
CA LEU A 217 -18.04 2.13 3.35
C LEU A 217 -17.49 2.68 4.68
N CYS A 218 -16.26 3.19 4.68
CA CYS A 218 -15.66 3.82 5.86
C CYS A 218 -16.43 5.08 6.28
N ALA A 219 -16.89 5.88 5.33
CA ALA A 219 -17.67 7.08 5.61
C ALA A 219 -19.04 6.74 6.23
N ALA A 220 -19.75 5.73 5.69
CA ALA A 220 -21.05 5.29 6.21
C ALA A 220 -20.91 4.69 7.64
N GLU A 221 -19.88 3.88 7.88
CA GLU A 221 -19.62 3.34 9.23
C GLU A 221 -19.32 4.45 10.24
N ALA A 222 -18.53 5.45 9.85
CA ALA A 222 -18.20 6.59 10.71
C ALA A 222 -19.43 7.49 11.01
N ALA A 223 -20.38 7.59 10.07
CA ALA A 223 -21.67 8.31 10.26
C ALA A 223 -22.67 7.51 11.13
N GLY A 224 -22.40 6.25 11.45
CA GLY A 224 -23.32 5.39 12.20
C GLY A 224 -24.53 4.94 11.38
N GLU A 225 -24.45 5.00 10.06
CA GLU A 225 -25.48 4.49 9.16
C GLU A 225 -25.50 2.95 9.24
N LYS A 226 -26.63 2.41 9.70
CA LYS A 226 -26.82 0.96 9.89
C LYS A 226 -27.48 0.32 8.69
#